data_ea941306c3ac538bf20d6424c53bdc13
#
_entry.id   ea941306c3ac538bf20d6424c53bdc13
#
_cell.length_a   1.000
_cell.length_b   1.000
_cell.length_c   1.000
_cell.angle_alpha   90.00
_cell.angle_beta   90.00
_cell.angle_gamma   90.00
#
_symmetry.space_group_name_H-M   'P 1'
#
loop_
_entity.id
_entity.type
_entity.pdbx_description
1 polymer ?
#
loop_
_entity_poly.entity_id
_entity_poly.type
_entity_poly.pdbx_seq_one_letter_code
_entity_poly.pdbx_strand_id
1 'polypeptide(L)'
;MNNYNLPDDKGHFEQYGGVFIAETLMTAVTELKEAYEKYKTDASFLAEFEDDLKHYVGRTTPLYHAQNLSEKLGGAQIYLKREDLNHTGAHKINNAIGQALLAKRMGKTRIIAETGAGQHGVATATVAARLGLECVVYMGAVDVARQALNVYRMKLLGATVVPVTSGSKTLKDSLNEAMRDWVTNIDNTFYIIGTVAGPHPYPMMVRDFQSVIGKEAKTQFAEQVGGLPDALIACVGGGSNAIGLFHAFIDDKSVDIYGVEAAGHGIEKGPTAHAAPLCAGSVGVLHGNRTYLMEDENGQIIEGHSISAGLDYPGVGPEHAYLKDSGRAQYVAITDKEALDAFHMLTKVEGILPALESSHAVAYGIKLAQEMSKNKNIIINLSGRGDKDIHTVAEIEGIEF
;
A
#
# COMPACT_ATOMS: atom_id res chain seq x y z
N MET A 1 -26.02 -4.26 3.16
CA MET A 1 -25.13 -4.27 4.35
C MET A 1 -24.05 -5.28 4.05
N ASN A 2 -22.79 -4.91 4.24
CA ASN A 2 -21.68 -5.85 4.06
C ASN A 2 -21.82 -6.97 5.09
N ASN A 3 -21.76 -8.21 4.63
CA ASN A 3 -21.74 -9.39 5.53
C ASN A 3 -20.33 -9.68 6.05
N TYR A 4 -19.32 -8.98 5.53
CA TYR A 4 -17.93 -9.13 5.91
C TYR A 4 -17.64 -8.34 7.21
N ASN A 5 -17.39 -9.05 8.32
CA ASN A 5 -17.23 -8.49 9.67
C ASN A 5 -15.84 -8.75 10.28
N LEU A 6 -14.80 -8.96 9.46
CA LEU A 6 -13.44 -9.14 9.97
C LEU A 6 -12.68 -7.80 10.01
N PRO A 7 -11.70 -7.65 10.92
CA PRO A 7 -11.26 -8.64 11.92
C PRO A 7 -12.26 -8.76 13.09
N ASP A 8 -12.06 -9.81 13.91
CA ASP A 8 -12.74 -9.95 15.20
C ASP A 8 -12.27 -8.88 16.22
N ASP A 9 -12.87 -8.85 17.42
CA ASP A 9 -12.53 -7.87 18.47
C ASP A 9 -11.09 -7.96 18.97
N LYS A 10 -10.38 -9.07 18.67
CA LYS A 10 -8.98 -9.30 19.01
C LYS A 10 -8.04 -8.98 17.84
N GLY A 11 -8.60 -8.55 16.71
CA GLY A 11 -7.86 -8.18 15.52
C GLY A 11 -7.48 -9.35 14.61
N HIS A 12 -8.20 -10.48 14.70
CA HIS A 12 -7.92 -11.63 13.86
C HIS A 12 -8.82 -11.68 12.62
N PHE A 13 -8.20 -12.00 11.50
CA PHE A 13 -8.80 -12.46 10.26
C PHE A 13 -8.66 -13.99 10.24
N GLU A 14 -9.51 -14.69 11.01
CA GLU A 14 -9.38 -16.11 11.38
C GLU A 14 -8.02 -16.40 12.07
N GLN A 15 -7.11 -17.11 11.43
CA GLN A 15 -5.80 -17.43 11.99
C GLN A 15 -4.76 -16.29 11.83
N TYR A 16 -5.06 -15.26 11.04
CA TYR A 16 -4.15 -14.15 10.73
C TYR A 16 -4.44 -12.91 11.57
N GLY A 17 -3.49 -11.97 11.59
CA GLY A 17 -3.63 -10.73 12.39
C GLY A 17 -3.17 -10.88 13.81
N GLY A 18 -3.93 -10.30 14.74
CA GLY A 18 -3.64 -10.32 16.18
C GLY A 18 -2.64 -9.25 16.63
N VAL A 19 -2.08 -9.42 17.84
CA VAL A 19 -1.16 -8.48 18.48
C VAL A 19 0.06 -9.24 19.01
N PHE A 20 1.08 -9.39 18.20
CA PHE A 20 2.31 -10.13 18.51
C PHE A 20 3.49 -9.14 18.71
N ILE A 21 3.43 -8.38 19.79
CA ILE A 21 4.40 -7.33 20.12
C ILE A 21 4.99 -7.53 21.51
N ALA A 22 6.09 -6.84 21.78
CA ALA A 22 6.67 -6.79 23.12
C ALA A 22 5.70 -6.12 24.12
N GLU A 23 5.70 -6.57 25.37
CA GLU A 23 4.84 -6.02 26.44
C GLU A 23 4.99 -4.51 26.59
N THR A 24 6.17 -3.98 26.34
CA THR A 24 6.48 -2.53 26.38
C THR A 24 5.65 -1.69 25.40
N LEU A 25 5.12 -2.27 24.32
CA LEU A 25 4.24 -1.59 23.35
C LEU A 25 2.75 -1.81 23.62
N MET A 26 2.37 -2.70 24.51
CA MET A 26 0.95 -3.04 24.75
C MET A 26 0.13 -1.82 25.16
N THR A 27 0.67 -0.96 26.02
CA THR A 27 -0.02 0.28 26.43
C THR A 27 -0.30 1.18 25.24
N ALA A 28 0.68 1.44 24.38
CA ALA A 28 0.52 2.30 23.21
C ALA A 28 -0.49 1.74 22.20
N VAL A 29 -0.45 0.43 21.95
CA VAL A 29 -1.39 -0.24 21.04
C VAL A 29 -2.80 -0.29 21.60
N THR A 30 -2.95 -0.48 22.92
CA THR A 30 -4.27 -0.44 23.59
C THR A 30 -4.85 0.98 23.52
N GLU A 31 -4.08 2.01 23.84
CA GLU A 31 -4.48 3.42 23.70
C GLU A 31 -4.94 3.74 22.26
N LEU A 32 -4.17 3.28 21.27
CA LEU A 32 -4.51 3.45 19.87
C LEU A 32 -5.82 2.75 19.51
N LYS A 33 -6.01 1.49 19.96
CA LYS A 33 -7.25 0.73 19.73
C LYS A 33 -8.45 1.46 20.29
N GLU A 34 -8.39 1.88 21.55
CA GLU A 34 -9.48 2.59 22.23
C GLU A 34 -9.80 3.93 21.54
N ALA A 35 -8.77 4.68 21.14
CA ALA A 35 -8.94 5.92 20.40
C ALA A 35 -9.58 5.67 19.03
N TYR A 36 -9.10 4.67 18.30
CA TYR A 36 -9.66 4.36 16.98
C TYR A 36 -11.11 3.89 17.08
N GLU A 37 -11.44 2.99 18.01
CA GLU A 37 -12.83 2.54 18.25
C GLU A 37 -13.76 3.71 18.57
N LYS A 38 -13.30 4.69 19.33
CA LYS A 38 -14.06 5.90 19.65
C LYS A 38 -14.27 6.77 18.40
N TYR A 39 -13.22 7.03 17.61
CA TYR A 39 -13.26 8.03 16.57
C TYR A 39 -13.74 7.50 15.22
N LYS A 40 -13.64 6.20 14.94
CA LYS A 40 -14.11 5.61 13.66
C LYS A 40 -15.61 5.81 13.39
N THR A 41 -16.41 6.14 14.43
CA THR A 41 -17.85 6.45 14.32
C THR A 41 -18.19 7.87 14.79
N ASP A 42 -17.19 8.67 15.20
CA ASP A 42 -17.42 10.05 15.65
C ASP A 42 -17.70 10.95 14.45
N ALA A 43 -18.88 11.58 14.44
CA ALA A 43 -19.33 12.39 13.31
C ALA A 43 -18.41 13.59 13.03
N SER A 44 -17.79 14.19 14.07
CA SER A 44 -16.89 15.33 13.89
C SER A 44 -15.54 14.93 13.31
N PHE A 45 -15.03 13.75 13.69
CA PHE A 45 -13.82 13.19 13.12
C PHE A 45 -14.02 12.80 11.65
N LEU A 46 -15.11 12.12 11.35
CA LEU A 46 -15.44 11.71 9.99
C LEU A 46 -15.64 12.92 9.06
N ALA A 47 -16.34 13.95 9.53
CA ALA A 47 -16.52 15.17 8.74
C ALA A 47 -15.19 15.90 8.46
N GLU A 48 -14.29 16.00 9.45
CA GLU A 48 -12.95 16.57 9.27
C GLU A 48 -12.12 15.75 8.30
N PHE A 49 -12.16 14.41 8.40
CA PHE A 49 -11.47 13.51 7.50
C PHE A 49 -11.99 13.61 6.06
N GLU A 50 -13.32 13.64 5.86
CA GLU A 50 -13.95 13.80 4.54
C GLU A 50 -13.64 15.16 3.91
N ASP A 51 -13.65 16.23 4.69
CA ASP A 51 -13.27 17.57 4.23
C ASP A 51 -11.81 17.60 3.76
N ASP A 52 -10.91 16.99 4.51
CA ASP A 52 -9.51 16.88 4.15
C ASP A 52 -9.29 16.01 2.91
N LEU A 53 -9.99 14.90 2.78
CA LEU A 53 -9.95 14.08 1.57
C LEU A 53 -10.39 14.88 0.35
N LYS A 54 -11.43 15.68 0.46
CA LYS A 54 -11.99 16.46 -0.63
C LYS A 54 -11.13 17.69 -0.98
N HIS A 55 -10.79 18.49 0.01
CA HIS A 55 -10.23 19.82 -0.24
C HIS A 55 -8.69 19.88 -0.15
N TYR A 56 -8.06 18.91 0.51
CA TYR A 56 -6.62 18.86 0.63
C TYR A 56 -5.99 17.71 -0.18
N VAL A 57 -6.54 16.50 -0.10
CA VAL A 57 -6.04 15.35 -0.87
C VAL A 57 -6.46 15.43 -2.34
N GLY A 58 -7.59 16.05 -2.64
CA GLY A 58 -8.07 16.27 -4.01
C GLY A 58 -8.98 15.15 -4.52
N ARG A 59 -9.65 14.43 -3.60
CA ARG A 59 -10.65 13.43 -3.97
C ARG A 59 -11.94 14.10 -4.44
N THR A 60 -12.72 13.46 -5.30
CA THR A 60 -12.68 12.08 -5.80
C THR A 60 -11.63 11.92 -6.91
N THR A 61 -10.79 10.85 -6.84
CA THR A 61 -9.88 10.54 -7.95
C THR A 61 -10.66 9.95 -9.13
N PRO A 62 -10.30 10.23 -10.39
CA PRO A 62 -11.01 9.70 -11.54
C PRO A 62 -10.93 8.17 -11.66
N LEU A 63 -11.99 7.57 -12.20
CA LEU A 63 -11.95 6.26 -12.82
C LEU A 63 -11.83 6.50 -14.34
N TYR A 64 -10.64 6.29 -14.89
CA TYR A 64 -10.29 6.60 -16.27
C TYR A 64 -10.37 5.37 -17.16
N HIS A 65 -11.15 5.42 -18.24
CA HIS A 65 -11.17 4.37 -19.26
C HIS A 65 -9.91 4.48 -20.12
N ALA A 66 -9.01 3.53 -20.01
CA ALA A 66 -7.79 3.44 -20.81
C ALA A 66 -8.13 2.89 -22.20
N GLN A 67 -8.79 3.74 -23.01
CA GLN A 67 -9.37 3.35 -24.29
C GLN A 67 -8.29 2.89 -25.29
N ASN A 68 -7.21 3.68 -25.44
CA ASN A 68 -6.16 3.33 -26.40
C ASN A 68 -5.48 2.00 -26.04
N LEU A 69 -5.27 1.76 -24.73
CA LEU A 69 -4.70 0.50 -24.27
C LEU A 69 -5.66 -0.66 -24.51
N SER A 70 -6.95 -0.50 -24.21
CA SER A 70 -7.99 -1.53 -24.43
C SER A 70 -8.11 -1.88 -25.91
N GLU A 71 -8.14 -0.88 -26.80
CA GLU A 71 -8.20 -1.08 -28.26
C GLU A 71 -6.95 -1.80 -28.77
N LYS A 72 -5.75 -1.40 -28.30
CA LYS A 72 -4.48 -2.03 -28.66
C LYS A 72 -4.41 -3.50 -28.27
N LEU A 73 -4.96 -3.87 -27.09
CA LEU A 73 -4.95 -5.24 -26.59
C LEU A 73 -6.03 -6.12 -27.25
N GLY A 74 -7.14 -5.52 -27.64
CA GLY A 74 -8.24 -6.20 -28.34
C GLY A 74 -9.09 -7.13 -27.48
N GLY A 75 -8.90 -7.13 -26.16
CA GLY A 75 -9.63 -7.91 -25.16
C GLY A 75 -10.52 -7.04 -24.26
N ALA A 76 -10.56 -7.35 -22.97
CA ALA A 76 -11.38 -6.62 -21.99
C ALA A 76 -11.04 -5.13 -21.93
N GLN A 77 -12.04 -4.33 -21.52
CA GLN A 77 -11.89 -2.89 -21.29
C GLN A 77 -11.16 -2.63 -19.97
N ILE A 78 -10.16 -1.76 -19.99
CA ILE A 78 -9.33 -1.42 -18.82
C ILE A 78 -9.73 -0.05 -18.30
N TYR A 79 -10.03 0.01 -17.00
CA TYR A 79 -10.28 1.23 -16.26
C TYR A 79 -9.19 1.40 -15.20
N LEU A 80 -8.63 2.61 -15.10
CA LEU A 80 -7.61 2.94 -14.12
C LEU A 80 -8.22 3.80 -13.02
N LYS A 81 -8.18 3.32 -11.77
CA LYS A 81 -8.47 4.17 -10.61
C LYS A 81 -7.24 5.00 -10.30
N ARG A 82 -7.33 6.31 -10.54
CA ARG A 82 -6.20 7.25 -10.66
C ARG A 82 -5.73 7.79 -9.30
N GLU A 83 -5.25 6.90 -8.41
CA GLU A 83 -4.68 7.30 -7.11
C GLU A 83 -3.34 8.05 -7.24
N ASP A 84 -2.71 8.00 -8.39
CA ASP A 84 -1.55 8.81 -8.80
C ASP A 84 -1.84 10.31 -8.85
N LEU A 85 -3.12 10.71 -8.94
CA LEU A 85 -3.56 12.12 -8.98
C LEU A 85 -3.83 12.72 -7.60
N ASN A 86 -3.76 11.93 -6.54
CA ASN A 86 -3.86 12.47 -5.18
C ASN A 86 -2.72 13.46 -4.88
N HIS A 87 -2.95 14.36 -3.94
CA HIS A 87 -1.86 15.14 -3.35
C HIS A 87 -0.74 14.19 -2.86
N THR A 88 0.51 14.56 -3.09
CA THR A 88 1.74 13.74 -2.95
C THR A 88 1.98 12.70 -4.07
N GLY A 89 1.00 12.42 -4.93
CA GLY A 89 1.15 11.56 -6.11
C GLY A 89 0.96 10.07 -5.88
N ALA A 90 0.29 9.68 -4.79
CA ALA A 90 -0.02 8.28 -4.49
C ALA A 90 -1.17 8.15 -3.48
N HIS A 91 -1.71 6.92 -3.31
CA HIS A 91 -2.75 6.57 -2.34
C HIS A 91 -2.36 6.77 -0.86
N LYS A 92 -1.07 6.85 -0.54
CA LYS A 92 -0.56 6.91 0.84
C LYS A 92 -1.13 8.06 1.66
N ILE A 93 -1.45 9.18 1.03
CA ILE A 93 -2.00 10.35 1.70
C ILE A 93 -3.35 10.09 2.37
N ASN A 94 -4.19 9.21 1.80
CA ASN A 94 -5.50 8.87 2.36
C ASN A 94 -5.38 8.32 3.79
N ASN A 95 -4.44 7.40 3.97
CA ASN A 95 -4.14 6.80 5.26
C ASN A 95 -3.40 7.77 6.18
N ALA A 96 -2.39 8.46 5.67
CA ALA A 96 -1.56 9.36 6.47
C ALA A 96 -2.39 10.49 7.10
N ILE A 97 -3.33 11.10 6.36
CA ILE A 97 -4.19 12.14 6.91
C ILE A 97 -5.12 11.59 8.00
N GLY A 98 -5.73 10.42 7.81
CA GLY A 98 -6.59 9.79 8.80
C GLY A 98 -5.86 9.48 10.11
N GLN A 99 -4.67 8.88 10.02
CA GLN A 99 -3.85 8.59 11.20
C GLN A 99 -3.33 9.87 11.88
N ALA A 100 -2.94 10.90 11.12
CA ALA A 100 -2.45 12.15 11.69
C ALA A 100 -3.57 12.93 12.41
N LEU A 101 -4.80 12.93 11.89
CA LEU A 101 -5.97 13.48 12.59
C LEU A 101 -6.25 12.70 13.88
N LEU A 102 -6.15 11.38 13.85
CA LEU A 102 -6.30 10.55 15.04
C LEU A 102 -5.21 10.87 16.08
N ALA A 103 -3.95 10.99 15.67
CA ALA A 103 -2.84 11.38 16.53
C ALA A 103 -3.12 12.72 17.23
N LYS A 104 -3.63 13.70 16.49
CA LYS A 104 -4.03 15.00 17.03
C LYS A 104 -5.16 14.90 18.05
N ARG A 105 -6.20 14.07 17.79
CA ARG A 105 -7.30 13.80 18.74
C ARG A 105 -6.81 13.06 20.00
N MET A 106 -5.73 12.29 19.91
CA MET A 106 -5.07 11.65 21.04
C MET A 106 -4.12 12.62 21.80
N GLY A 107 -3.95 13.86 21.36
CA GLY A 107 -3.05 14.84 21.99
C GLY A 107 -1.57 14.59 21.72
N LYS A 108 -1.22 13.74 20.76
CA LYS A 108 0.18 13.51 20.38
C LYS A 108 0.73 14.71 19.62
N THR A 109 1.99 15.06 19.90
CA THR A 109 2.66 16.24 19.33
C THR A 109 3.76 15.85 18.32
N ARG A 110 4.11 14.56 18.30
CA ARG A 110 5.15 14.00 17.44
C ARG A 110 4.61 12.79 16.70
N ILE A 111 4.95 12.67 15.42
CA ILE A 111 4.67 11.50 14.62
C ILE A 111 5.95 10.90 14.07
N ILE A 112 5.98 9.59 13.97
CA ILE A 112 7.06 8.84 13.31
C ILE A 112 6.47 7.98 12.21
N ALA A 113 7.29 7.66 11.22
CA ALA A 113 6.95 6.74 10.13
C ALA A 113 8.17 5.99 9.64
N GLU A 114 7.92 4.84 9.04
CA GLU A 114 8.87 4.12 8.18
C GLU A 114 8.62 4.45 6.72
N THR A 115 9.63 4.27 5.88
CA THR A 115 9.43 4.34 4.43
C THR A 115 10.50 3.56 3.66
N GLY A 116 10.13 2.95 2.53
CA GLY A 116 11.04 2.37 1.54
C GLY A 116 11.15 3.29 0.32
N ALA A 117 10.19 3.24 -0.60
CA ALA A 117 10.13 4.11 -1.78
C ALA A 117 10.01 5.62 -1.49
N GLY A 118 9.88 6.01 -0.23
CA GLY A 118 9.74 7.40 0.19
C GLY A 118 8.33 7.97 0.12
N GLN A 119 7.38 7.34 -0.55
CA GLN A 119 6.02 7.89 -0.74
C GLN A 119 5.23 7.99 0.57
N HIS A 120 5.35 7.00 1.46
CA HIS A 120 4.74 7.07 2.77
C HIS A 120 5.38 8.16 3.64
N GLY A 121 6.71 8.24 3.62
CA GLY A 121 7.44 9.30 4.33
C GLY A 121 7.04 10.70 3.85
N VAL A 122 6.93 10.92 2.53
CA VAL A 122 6.45 12.19 1.97
C VAL A 122 5.01 12.49 2.41
N ALA A 123 4.10 11.51 2.35
CA ALA A 123 2.73 11.69 2.79
C ALA A 123 2.66 12.04 4.29
N THR A 124 3.43 11.34 5.13
CA THR A 124 3.50 11.61 6.58
C THR A 124 4.10 12.99 6.88
N ALA A 125 5.22 13.36 6.24
CA ALA A 125 5.80 14.68 6.38
C ALA A 125 4.84 15.80 5.94
N THR A 126 4.07 15.56 4.87
CA THR A 126 3.07 16.49 4.35
C THR A 126 1.97 16.77 5.38
N VAL A 127 1.38 15.73 5.95
CA VAL A 127 0.31 15.89 6.96
C VAL A 127 0.85 16.44 8.28
N ALA A 128 2.08 16.08 8.66
CA ALA A 128 2.75 16.64 9.83
C ALA A 128 2.94 18.15 9.70
N ALA A 129 3.47 18.62 8.58
CA ALA A 129 3.65 20.04 8.30
C ALA A 129 2.30 20.80 8.38
N ARG A 130 1.25 20.25 7.77
CA ARG A 130 -0.08 20.84 7.80
C ARG A 130 -0.68 20.92 9.21
N LEU A 131 -0.49 19.90 10.04
CA LEU A 131 -1.10 19.83 11.37
C LEU A 131 -0.21 20.39 12.49
N GLY A 132 1.01 20.86 12.16
CA GLY A 132 1.96 21.42 13.11
C GLY A 132 2.56 20.37 14.05
N LEU A 133 2.78 19.13 13.58
CA LEU A 133 3.35 18.03 14.34
C LEU A 133 4.84 17.87 14.01
N GLU A 134 5.65 17.54 15.01
CA GLU A 134 7.01 17.08 14.78
C GLU A 134 6.99 15.77 13.99
N CYS A 135 7.89 15.62 13.01
CA CYS A 135 7.92 14.44 12.15
C CYS A 135 9.31 13.85 12.03
N VAL A 136 9.42 12.54 12.32
CA VAL A 136 10.66 11.78 12.10
C VAL A 136 10.33 10.59 11.19
N VAL A 137 11.12 10.43 10.11
CA VAL A 137 10.93 9.35 9.14
C VAL A 137 12.17 8.46 9.10
N TYR A 138 11.98 7.18 9.40
CA TYR A 138 13.02 6.15 9.30
C TYR A 138 13.05 5.56 7.90
N MET A 139 14.23 5.55 7.27
CA MET A 139 14.39 5.06 5.91
C MET A 139 15.70 4.29 5.78
N GLY A 140 15.67 3.12 5.17
CA GLY A 140 16.86 2.33 4.94
C GLY A 140 17.94 3.11 4.17
N ALA A 141 19.19 2.98 4.56
CA ALA A 141 20.27 3.74 3.93
C ALA A 141 20.42 3.45 2.43
N VAL A 142 20.08 2.25 1.98
CA VAL A 142 20.02 1.89 0.55
C VAL A 142 18.90 2.66 -0.15
N ASP A 143 17.73 2.73 0.47
CA ASP A 143 16.57 3.43 -0.09
C ASP A 143 16.75 4.95 -0.08
N VAL A 144 17.45 5.50 0.93
CA VAL A 144 17.81 6.93 0.98
C VAL A 144 18.61 7.33 -0.27
N ALA A 145 19.54 6.48 -0.72
CA ALA A 145 20.32 6.75 -1.93
C ALA A 145 19.47 6.63 -3.20
N ARG A 146 18.64 5.57 -3.30
CA ARG A 146 17.78 5.32 -4.47
C ARG A 146 16.70 6.38 -4.64
N GLN A 147 16.19 6.95 -3.56
CA GLN A 147 15.02 7.84 -3.53
C GLN A 147 15.36 9.24 -3.00
N ALA A 148 16.53 9.76 -3.36
CA ALA A 148 17.07 11.05 -2.89
C ALA A 148 16.08 12.22 -3.08
N LEU A 149 15.29 12.21 -4.14
CA LEU A 149 14.28 13.25 -4.42
C LEU A 149 13.16 13.24 -3.35
N ASN A 150 12.69 12.08 -2.94
CA ASN A 150 11.68 11.97 -1.88
C ASN A 150 12.28 12.33 -0.51
N VAL A 151 13.54 11.97 -0.25
CA VAL A 151 14.27 12.41 0.96
C VAL A 151 14.34 13.94 1.03
N TYR A 152 14.64 14.59 -0.08
CA TYR A 152 14.68 16.05 -0.14
C TYR A 152 13.30 16.67 0.09
N ARG A 153 12.24 16.11 -0.50
CA ARG A 153 10.85 16.53 -0.26
C ARG A 153 10.48 16.47 1.22
N MET A 154 10.79 15.35 1.90
CA MET A 154 10.53 15.20 3.34
C MET A 154 11.24 16.28 4.17
N LYS A 155 12.51 16.57 3.85
CA LYS A 155 13.29 17.65 4.51
C LYS A 155 12.69 19.03 4.26
N LEU A 156 12.24 19.33 3.03
CA LEU A 156 11.56 20.59 2.71
C LEU A 156 10.25 20.76 3.48
N LEU A 157 9.56 19.66 3.79
CA LEU A 157 8.34 19.63 4.60
C LEU A 157 8.63 19.72 6.11
N GLY A 158 9.89 19.84 6.51
CA GLY A 158 10.31 19.98 7.90
C GLY A 158 10.51 18.66 8.66
N ALA A 159 10.43 17.51 7.98
CA ALA A 159 10.66 16.23 8.62
C ALA A 159 12.15 15.94 8.78
N THR A 160 12.51 15.27 9.88
CA THR A 160 13.82 14.66 10.07
C THR A 160 13.84 13.27 9.44
N VAL A 161 14.72 13.04 8.47
CA VAL A 161 14.92 11.71 7.87
C VAL A 161 16.12 11.05 8.50
N VAL A 162 15.90 9.89 9.13
CA VAL A 162 16.94 9.10 9.82
C VAL A 162 17.31 7.90 8.96
N PRO A 163 18.53 7.86 8.39
CA PRO A 163 19.00 6.69 7.64
C PRO A 163 19.24 5.50 8.59
N VAL A 164 18.61 4.36 8.29
CA VAL A 164 18.80 3.10 9.03
C VAL A 164 19.93 2.31 8.38
N THR A 165 20.99 2.05 9.14
CA THR A 165 22.22 1.39 8.67
C THR A 165 22.38 -0.04 9.18
N SER A 166 21.44 -0.53 10.00
CA SER A 166 21.39 -1.90 10.50
C SER A 166 20.68 -2.84 9.51
N GLY A 167 20.95 -4.13 9.60
CA GLY A 167 20.32 -5.18 8.78
C GLY A 167 20.53 -4.99 7.29
N SER A 168 19.50 -5.28 6.49
CA SER A 168 19.49 -5.08 5.04
C SER A 168 19.47 -3.63 4.60
N LYS A 169 19.24 -2.69 5.53
CA LYS A 169 19.17 -1.23 5.28
C LYS A 169 18.01 -0.86 4.33
N THR A 170 16.90 -1.60 4.39
CA THR A 170 15.68 -1.45 3.59
C THR A 170 14.46 -1.20 4.47
N LEU A 171 13.26 -1.24 3.88
CA LEU A 171 11.98 -0.98 4.55
C LEU A 171 11.77 -1.82 5.82
N LYS A 172 12.17 -3.11 5.84
CA LYS A 172 12.01 -3.99 7.01
C LYS A 172 12.74 -3.41 8.24
N ASP A 173 13.98 -2.97 8.06
CA ASP A 173 14.79 -2.42 9.16
C ASP A 173 14.31 -1.03 9.59
N SER A 174 13.73 -0.27 8.65
CA SER A 174 13.09 1.02 8.96
C SER A 174 11.88 0.84 9.88
N LEU A 175 11.07 -0.20 9.66
CA LEU A 175 9.97 -0.58 10.57
C LEU A 175 10.48 -0.95 11.96
N ASN A 176 11.56 -1.74 12.04
CA ASN A 176 12.17 -2.12 13.32
C ASN A 176 12.67 -0.89 14.09
N GLU A 177 13.31 0.07 13.42
CA GLU A 177 13.82 1.27 14.06
C GLU A 177 12.70 2.21 14.51
N ALA A 178 11.67 2.39 13.69
CA ALA A 178 10.49 3.15 14.07
C ALA A 178 9.79 2.54 15.32
N MET A 179 9.69 1.21 15.39
CA MET A 179 9.15 0.54 16.59
C MET A 179 10.01 0.77 17.84
N ARG A 180 11.35 0.80 17.72
CA ARG A 180 12.26 1.13 18.85
C ARG A 180 12.08 2.55 19.34
N ASP A 181 11.96 3.51 18.41
CA ASP A 181 11.67 4.90 18.77
C ASP A 181 10.31 4.98 19.48
N TRP A 182 9.29 4.30 18.95
CA TRP A 182 7.96 4.34 19.53
C TRP A 182 7.94 3.83 20.98
N VAL A 183 8.59 2.70 21.26
CA VAL A 183 8.76 2.19 22.64
C VAL A 183 9.37 3.24 23.57
N THR A 184 10.32 4.02 23.08
CA THR A 184 11.05 5.01 23.88
C THR A 184 10.23 6.28 24.15
N ASN A 185 9.32 6.64 23.24
CA ASN A 185 8.64 7.95 23.21
C ASN A 185 7.12 7.83 23.15
N ILE A 186 6.50 6.81 23.71
CA ILE A 186 5.06 6.51 23.60
C ILE A 186 4.15 7.63 24.08
N ASP A 187 4.57 8.42 25.07
CA ASP A 187 3.73 9.44 25.69
C ASP A 187 3.32 10.54 24.72
N ASN A 188 4.23 11.01 23.90
CA ASN A 188 4.00 12.13 22.98
C ASN A 188 3.98 11.74 21.51
N THR A 189 4.31 10.50 21.17
CA THR A 189 4.57 10.04 19.80
C THR A 189 3.48 9.09 19.30
N PHE A 190 3.03 9.33 18.07
CA PHE A 190 2.17 8.43 17.31
C PHE A 190 2.96 7.82 16.16
N TYR A 191 2.89 6.51 16.00
CA TYR A 191 3.50 5.84 14.86
C TYR A 191 2.47 5.71 13.74
N ILE A 192 2.72 6.40 12.60
CA ILE A 192 1.91 6.29 11.39
C ILE A 192 2.45 5.17 10.53
N ILE A 193 1.77 4.01 10.53
CA ILE A 193 2.13 2.88 9.68
C ILE A 193 1.60 3.07 8.26
N GLY A 194 2.48 2.87 7.26
CA GLY A 194 2.21 3.13 5.85
C GLY A 194 1.47 2.03 5.10
N THR A 195 1.19 0.89 5.74
CA THR A 195 0.56 -0.26 5.10
C THR A 195 -0.41 -0.99 6.04
N VAL A 196 -1.15 -1.99 5.53
CA VAL A 196 -2.12 -2.80 6.29
C VAL A 196 -1.46 -3.95 7.07
N ALA A 197 -0.20 -3.78 7.48
CA ALA A 197 0.54 -4.69 8.35
C ALA A 197 0.66 -4.08 9.76
N GLY A 198 1.26 -4.83 10.68
CA GLY A 198 1.42 -4.40 12.06
C GLY A 198 0.39 -5.01 13.02
N PRO A 199 0.53 -4.74 14.32
CA PRO A 199 -0.41 -5.24 15.32
C PRO A 199 -1.79 -4.60 15.15
N HIS A 200 -2.87 -5.32 15.53
CA HIS A 200 -4.18 -4.68 15.62
C HIS A 200 -4.12 -3.46 16.55
N PRO A 201 -4.72 -2.28 16.18
CA PRO A 201 -5.73 -2.10 15.13
C PRO A 201 -5.19 -1.65 13.76
N TYR A 202 -3.89 -1.57 13.54
CA TYR A 202 -3.34 -1.02 12.30
C TYR A 202 -3.91 -1.62 11.01
N PRO A 203 -3.99 -2.95 10.82
CA PRO A 203 -4.53 -3.49 9.57
C PRO A 203 -5.94 -3.03 9.27
N MET A 204 -6.83 -3.02 10.30
CA MET A 204 -8.20 -2.54 10.16
C MET A 204 -8.26 -1.03 9.92
N MET A 205 -7.53 -0.25 10.70
CA MET A 205 -7.53 1.22 10.62
C MET A 205 -7.01 1.71 9.26
N VAL A 206 -5.90 1.17 8.78
CA VAL A 206 -5.34 1.53 7.46
C VAL A 206 -6.28 1.12 6.33
N ARG A 207 -6.88 -0.08 6.39
CA ARG A 207 -7.91 -0.51 5.45
C ARG A 207 -9.06 0.50 5.39
N ASP A 208 -9.58 0.89 6.53
CA ASP A 208 -10.76 1.75 6.61
C ASP A 208 -10.48 3.14 6.00
N PHE A 209 -9.31 3.73 6.29
CA PHE A 209 -8.89 4.99 5.66
C PHE A 209 -8.62 4.86 4.15
N GLN A 210 -8.16 3.71 3.69
CA GLN A 210 -7.95 3.46 2.26
C GLN A 210 -9.24 3.03 1.52
N SER A 211 -10.29 2.61 2.23
CA SER A 211 -11.52 2.08 1.63
C SER A 211 -12.26 3.08 0.74
N VAL A 212 -11.93 4.35 0.84
CA VAL A 212 -12.43 5.41 -0.06
C VAL A 212 -12.14 5.09 -1.52
N ILE A 213 -11.01 4.42 -1.82
CA ILE A 213 -10.63 4.00 -3.17
C ILE A 213 -11.71 3.11 -3.80
N GLY A 214 -12.07 2.03 -3.11
CA GLY A 214 -13.05 1.06 -3.59
C GLY A 214 -14.48 1.61 -3.60
N LYS A 215 -14.86 2.41 -2.58
CA LYS A 215 -16.18 3.05 -2.53
C LYS A 215 -16.40 3.97 -3.73
N GLU A 216 -15.42 4.82 -4.04
CA GLU A 216 -15.47 5.70 -5.22
C GLU A 216 -15.46 4.89 -6.52
N ALA A 217 -14.56 3.90 -6.66
CA ALA A 217 -14.46 3.09 -7.87
C ALA A 217 -15.78 2.36 -8.18
N LYS A 218 -16.45 1.83 -7.15
CA LYS A 218 -17.73 1.13 -7.30
C LYS A 218 -18.83 2.05 -7.80
N THR A 219 -18.94 3.25 -7.22
CA THR A 219 -19.92 4.27 -7.63
C THR A 219 -19.62 4.77 -9.04
N GLN A 220 -18.37 5.15 -9.31
CA GLN A 220 -17.96 5.67 -10.62
C GLN A 220 -18.15 4.65 -11.74
N PHE A 221 -17.85 3.36 -11.48
CA PHE A 221 -18.04 2.31 -12.47
C PHE A 221 -19.54 2.10 -12.77
N ALA A 222 -20.37 2.07 -11.74
CA ALA A 222 -21.83 1.95 -11.92
C ALA A 222 -22.43 3.12 -12.71
N GLU A 223 -21.90 4.35 -12.52
CA GLU A 223 -22.32 5.55 -13.27
C GLU A 223 -21.83 5.55 -14.73
N GLN A 224 -20.59 5.12 -14.99
CA GLN A 224 -19.96 5.20 -16.32
C GLN A 224 -20.34 4.04 -17.23
N VAL A 225 -20.48 2.83 -16.67
CA VAL A 225 -20.62 1.58 -17.43
C VAL A 225 -21.93 0.85 -17.10
N GLY A 226 -22.34 0.93 -15.84
CA GLY A 226 -23.46 0.18 -15.28
C GLY A 226 -23.03 -1.13 -14.61
N GLY A 227 -23.66 -1.46 -13.49
CA GLY A 227 -23.39 -2.69 -12.74
C GLY A 227 -22.04 -2.73 -12.03
N LEU A 228 -21.40 -3.88 -12.07
CA LEU A 228 -20.11 -4.16 -11.41
C LEU A 228 -19.03 -4.52 -12.46
N PRO A 229 -17.75 -4.25 -12.19
CA PRO A 229 -16.67 -4.75 -13.05
C PRO A 229 -16.56 -6.28 -12.96
N ASP A 230 -15.94 -6.89 -13.96
CA ASP A 230 -15.66 -8.33 -13.94
C ASP A 230 -14.45 -8.67 -13.07
N ALA A 231 -13.43 -7.80 -13.04
CA ALA A 231 -12.23 -8.00 -12.24
C ALA A 231 -11.65 -6.73 -11.64
N LEU A 232 -11.00 -6.87 -10.48
CA LEU A 232 -10.20 -5.85 -9.81
C LEU A 232 -8.75 -6.31 -9.74
N ILE A 233 -7.81 -5.40 -9.98
CA ILE A 233 -6.38 -5.67 -9.93
C ILE A 233 -5.68 -4.56 -9.16
N ALA A 234 -4.80 -4.94 -8.23
CA ALA A 234 -3.93 -4.00 -7.52
C ALA A 234 -2.60 -4.66 -7.13
N CYS A 235 -1.51 -3.89 -7.12
CA CYS A 235 -0.22 -4.39 -6.65
C CYS A 235 -0.23 -4.59 -5.13
N VAL A 236 0.53 -5.57 -4.66
CA VAL A 236 0.62 -5.96 -3.26
C VAL A 236 2.09 -6.05 -2.83
N GLY A 237 2.52 -5.07 -1.99
CA GLY A 237 3.63 -5.20 -1.07
C GLY A 237 3.04 -5.51 0.30
N GLY A 238 2.95 -4.52 1.21
CA GLY A 238 2.10 -4.69 2.41
C GLY A 238 0.60 -4.74 2.09
N GLY A 239 0.13 -4.15 0.97
CA GLY A 239 -1.20 -4.34 0.40
C GLY A 239 -2.22 -3.24 0.69
N SER A 240 -1.83 -2.06 1.18
CA SER A 240 -2.79 -1.02 1.57
C SER A 240 -3.62 -0.46 0.40
N ASN A 241 -3.02 -0.25 -0.76
CA ASN A 241 -3.75 0.20 -1.95
C ASN A 241 -4.73 -0.87 -2.45
N ALA A 242 -4.32 -2.13 -2.38
CA ALA A 242 -5.11 -3.27 -2.83
C ALA A 242 -6.34 -3.48 -1.96
N ILE A 243 -6.17 -3.55 -0.64
CA ILE A 243 -7.33 -3.70 0.25
C ILE A 243 -8.24 -2.48 0.20
N GLY A 244 -7.69 -1.28 -0.01
CA GLY A 244 -8.47 -0.06 -0.21
C GLY A 244 -9.43 -0.16 -1.40
N LEU A 245 -9.00 -0.77 -2.52
CA LEU A 245 -9.85 -1.06 -3.65
C LEU A 245 -10.78 -2.26 -3.37
N PHE A 246 -10.25 -3.37 -2.85
CA PHE A 246 -10.95 -4.65 -2.75
C PHE A 246 -12.07 -4.65 -1.73
N HIS A 247 -11.90 -3.95 -0.60
CA HIS A 247 -12.82 -4.02 0.55
C HIS A 247 -14.28 -3.71 0.18
N ALA A 248 -14.52 -2.75 -0.70
CA ALA A 248 -15.88 -2.41 -1.13
C ALA A 248 -16.56 -3.48 -1.98
N PHE A 249 -15.80 -4.47 -2.47
CA PHE A 249 -16.27 -5.53 -3.38
C PHE A 249 -16.15 -6.94 -2.79
N ILE A 250 -15.76 -7.09 -1.52
CA ILE A 250 -15.54 -8.41 -0.91
C ILE A 250 -16.82 -9.27 -0.98
N ASP A 251 -18.00 -8.65 -0.78
CA ASP A 251 -19.28 -9.35 -0.82
C ASP A 251 -19.80 -9.56 -2.26
N ASP A 252 -19.26 -8.87 -3.27
CA ASP A 252 -19.65 -9.01 -4.66
C ASP A 252 -18.97 -10.23 -5.30
N LYS A 253 -19.54 -11.42 -5.12
CA LYS A 253 -18.91 -12.69 -5.52
C LYS A 253 -18.76 -12.87 -7.03
N SER A 254 -19.43 -12.04 -7.84
CA SER A 254 -19.28 -12.01 -9.30
C SER A 254 -18.05 -11.23 -9.77
N VAL A 255 -17.39 -10.49 -8.87
CA VAL A 255 -16.19 -9.71 -9.17
C VAL A 255 -14.97 -10.51 -8.77
N ASP A 256 -14.11 -10.85 -9.73
CA ASP A 256 -12.84 -11.50 -9.48
C ASP A 256 -11.84 -10.47 -8.88
N ILE A 257 -11.02 -10.91 -7.93
CA ILE A 257 -10.05 -10.04 -7.25
C ILE A 257 -8.65 -10.62 -7.41
N TYR A 258 -7.73 -9.79 -7.92
CA TYR A 258 -6.34 -10.17 -8.16
C TYR A 258 -5.37 -9.22 -7.44
N GLY A 259 -4.61 -9.75 -6.49
CA GLY A 259 -3.44 -9.09 -5.90
C GLY A 259 -2.18 -9.47 -6.68
N VAL A 260 -1.36 -8.49 -7.03
CA VAL A 260 -0.16 -8.69 -7.85
C VAL A 260 1.08 -8.40 -7.03
N GLU A 261 1.87 -9.44 -6.74
CA GLU A 261 3.14 -9.36 -6.02
C GLU A 261 4.33 -9.24 -6.98
N ALA A 262 5.50 -8.89 -6.45
CA ALA A 262 6.74 -8.78 -7.22
C ALA A 262 7.45 -10.14 -7.32
N ALA A 263 7.46 -10.74 -8.50
CA ALA A 263 8.28 -11.92 -8.80
C ALA A 263 9.77 -11.58 -9.00
N GLY A 264 10.14 -10.29 -8.99
CA GLY A 264 11.52 -9.87 -9.14
C GLY A 264 12.19 -10.47 -10.36
N HIS A 265 13.25 -11.26 -10.14
CA HIS A 265 13.94 -11.99 -11.20
C HIS A 265 13.28 -13.31 -11.59
N GLY A 266 12.24 -13.75 -10.87
CA GLY A 266 11.51 -15.02 -11.05
C GLY A 266 11.47 -15.83 -9.77
N ILE A 267 10.27 -16.29 -9.36
CA ILE A 267 10.08 -17.11 -8.14
C ILE A 267 10.90 -18.41 -8.21
N GLU A 268 11.03 -18.99 -9.40
CA GLU A 268 11.77 -20.21 -9.66
C GLU A 268 13.29 -20.10 -9.40
N LYS A 269 13.80 -18.88 -9.28
CA LYS A 269 15.24 -18.61 -9.00
C LYS A 269 15.58 -18.61 -7.51
N GLY A 270 14.56 -18.83 -6.66
CA GLY A 270 14.75 -18.96 -5.23
C GLY A 270 14.28 -17.73 -4.42
N PRO A 271 14.22 -17.87 -3.10
CA PRO A 271 13.50 -16.93 -2.24
C PRO A 271 14.12 -15.52 -2.16
N THR A 272 15.40 -15.36 -2.49
CA THR A 272 16.07 -14.05 -2.54
C THR A 272 15.85 -13.30 -3.86
N ALA A 273 15.21 -13.95 -4.85
CA ALA A 273 15.01 -13.41 -6.18
C ALA A 273 13.68 -12.67 -6.36
N HIS A 274 12.80 -12.68 -5.35
CA HIS A 274 11.45 -12.11 -5.40
C HIS A 274 10.99 -11.57 -4.04
N ALA A 275 9.88 -10.82 -4.02
CA ALA A 275 9.18 -10.34 -2.83
C ALA A 275 7.69 -10.69 -2.92
N ALA A 276 7.38 -11.99 -2.99
CA ALA A 276 6.03 -12.51 -3.23
C ALA A 276 5.61 -13.50 -2.12
N PRO A 277 5.39 -13.03 -0.86
CA PRO A 277 5.07 -13.90 0.26
C PRO A 277 3.76 -14.68 0.10
N LEU A 278 2.74 -14.14 -0.55
CA LEU A 278 1.48 -14.86 -0.80
C LEU A 278 1.64 -15.94 -1.86
N CYS A 279 2.52 -15.75 -2.85
CA CYS A 279 2.75 -16.74 -3.91
C CYS A 279 3.73 -17.84 -3.48
N ALA A 280 4.73 -17.52 -2.64
CA ALA A 280 5.85 -18.45 -2.38
C ALA A 280 6.40 -18.42 -0.93
N GLY A 281 5.76 -17.71 -0.01
CA GLY A 281 6.15 -17.65 1.41
C GLY A 281 5.44 -18.67 2.29
N SER A 282 5.69 -18.59 3.59
CA SER A 282 5.09 -19.40 4.66
C SER A 282 4.34 -18.53 5.69
N VAL A 283 3.57 -19.18 6.56
CA VAL A 283 2.83 -18.47 7.62
C VAL A 283 3.70 -18.31 8.86
N GLY A 284 3.93 -17.09 9.28
CA GLY A 284 4.69 -16.78 10.49
C GLY A 284 4.26 -15.44 11.13
N VAL A 285 5.12 -14.85 11.94
CA VAL A 285 4.86 -13.57 12.63
C VAL A 285 5.92 -12.54 12.22
N LEU A 286 5.46 -11.39 11.73
CA LEU A 286 6.33 -10.28 11.37
C LEU A 286 5.67 -8.96 11.78
N HIS A 287 6.47 -8.04 12.35
CA HIS A 287 6.05 -6.68 12.73
C HIS A 287 4.74 -6.63 13.53
N GLY A 288 4.52 -7.64 14.40
CA GLY A 288 3.40 -7.64 15.34
C GLY A 288 2.11 -8.28 14.86
N ASN A 289 2.09 -8.93 13.70
CA ASN A 289 0.93 -9.69 13.22
C ASN A 289 1.33 -11.03 12.61
N ARG A 290 0.42 -11.99 12.63
CA ARG A 290 0.57 -13.28 11.95
C ARG A 290 0.06 -13.16 10.52
N THR A 291 0.91 -13.56 9.56
CA THR A 291 0.61 -13.42 8.14
C THR A 291 1.50 -14.35 7.29
N TYR A 292 1.40 -14.30 5.96
CA TYR A 292 2.39 -14.87 5.07
C TYR A 292 3.64 -14.00 5.02
N LEU A 293 4.81 -14.63 5.04
CA LEU A 293 6.10 -13.94 4.97
C LEU A 293 7.18 -14.81 4.31
N MET A 294 8.27 -14.15 3.90
CA MET A 294 9.48 -14.78 3.39
C MET A 294 10.40 -15.11 4.57
N GLU A 295 10.52 -16.38 4.92
CA GLU A 295 11.37 -16.85 6.01
C GLU A 295 12.08 -18.15 5.65
N ASP A 296 13.20 -18.41 6.30
CA ASP A 296 13.92 -19.66 6.21
C ASP A 296 13.36 -20.72 7.19
N GLU A 297 13.96 -21.90 7.20
CA GLU A 297 13.60 -23.03 8.07
C GLU A 297 13.76 -22.73 9.57
N ASN A 298 14.50 -21.69 9.93
CA ASN A 298 14.70 -21.23 11.30
C ASN A 298 13.79 -20.04 11.68
N GLY A 299 12.88 -19.64 10.77
CA GLY A 299 12.01 -18.49 10.95
C GLY A 299 12.71 -17.13 10.80
N GLN A 300 13.90 -17.10 10.19
CA GLN A 300 14.60 -15.85 9.91
C GLN A 300 14.12 -15.26 8.58
N ILE A 301 13.88 -13.95 8.59
CA ILE A 301 13.40 -13.24 7.42
C ILE A 301 14.42 -13.29 6.28
N ILE A 302 13.97 -13.74 5.12
CA ILE A 302 14.73 -13.73 3.88
C ILE A 302 14.54 -12.37 3.20
N GLU A 303 15.64 -11.74 2.82
CA GLU A 303 15.60 -10.53 2.00
C GLU A 303 15.14 -10.89 0.59
N GLY A 304 14.11 -10.18 0.14
CA GLY A 304 13.57 -10.35 -1.20
C GLY A 304 14.25 -9.45 -2.22
N HIS A 305 13.69 -9.42 -3.41
CA HIS A 305 14.08 -8.51 -4.48
C HIS A 305 12.87 -8.02 -5.27
N SER A 306 12.85 -6.72 -5.55
CA SER A 306 11.93 -6.08 -6.49
C SER A 306 12.59 -4.84 -7.08
N ILE A 307 12.36 -4.60 -8.39
CA ILE A 307 12.69 -3.32 -9.04
C ILE A 307 11.97 -2.15 -8.36
N SER A 308 10.81 -2.44 -7.75
CA SER A 308 9.99 -1.46 -7.03
C SER A 308 10.29 -1.51 -5.55
N ALA A 309 10.87 -0.45 -4.98
CA ALA A 309 11.15 -0.35 -3.55
C ALA A 309 9.88 -0.44 -2.67
N GLY A 310 8.72 -0.07 -3.19
CA GLY A 310 7.45 -0.15 -2.46
C GLY A 310 6.84 -1.55 -2.42
N LEU A 311 7.34 -2.50 -3.22
CA LEU A 311 6.97 -3.92 -3.20
C LEU A 311 8.06 -4.81 -2.59
N ASP A 312 9.22 -4.26 -2.26
CA ASP A 312 10.31 -4.97 -1.60
C ASP A 312 10.04 -5.09 -0.09
N TYR A 313 9.10 -5.93 0.26
CA TYR A 313 8.68 -6.20 1.64
C TYR A 313 8.45 -7.70 1.83
N PRO A 314 9.08 -8.33 2.84
CA PRO A 314 9.04 -9.77 3.02
C PRO A 314 7.75 -10.31 3.64
N GLY A 315 6.78 -9.47 3.92
CA GLY A 315 5.49 -9.84 4.51
C GLY A 315 4.33 -9.19 3.77
N VAL A 316 3.11 -9.41 4.28
CA VAL A 316 1.88 -8.84 3.71
C VAL A 316 0.86 -8.58 4.81
N GLY A 317 -0.15 -7.77 4.53
CA GLY A 317 -1.26 -7.54 5.45
C GLY A 317 -2.05 -8.83 5.75
N PRO A 318 -2.46 -9.06 7.01
CA PRO A 318 -3.12 -10.31 7.42
C PRO A 318 -4.48 -10.51 6.74
N GLU A 319 -5.18 -9.45 6.37
CA GLU A 319 -6.43 -9.55 5.61
C GLU A 319 -6.21 -10.14 4.22
N HIS A 320 -5.09 -9.82 3.55
CA HIS A 320 -4.71 -10.46 2.28
C HIS A 320 -4.43 -11.95 2.44
N ALA A 321 -3.76 -12.35 3.54
CA ALA A 321 -3.54 -13.75 3.86
C ALA A 321 -4.88 -14.50 4.00
N TYR A 322 -5.83 -13.93 4.71
CA TYR A 322 -7.18 -14.46 4.85
C TYR A 322 -7.91 -14.53 3.49
N LEU A 323 -7.87 -13.46 2.69
CA LEU A 323 -8.56 -13.42 1.38
C LEU A 323 -8.00 -14.47 0.40
N LYS A 324 -6.71 -14.77 0.47
CA LYS A 324 -6.08 -15.88 -0.25
C LYS A 324 -6.64 -17.22 0.19
N ASP A 325 -6.55 -17.53 1.48
CA ASP A 325 -6.91 -18.85 2.00
C ASP A 325 -8.42 -19.14 1.93
N SER A 326 -9.23 -18.11 2.07
CA SER A 326 -10.69 -18.22 1.85
C SER A 326 -11.08 -18.35 0.36
N GLY A 327 -10.13 -18.22 -0.55
CA GLY A 327 -10.37 -18.24 -1.99
C GLY A 327 -11.12 -17.01 -2.53
N ARG A 328 -11.23 -15.93 -1.72
CA ARG A 328 -11.92 -14.70 -2.16
C ARG A 328 -11.09 -13.88 -3.12
N ALA A 329 -9.79 -13.87 -2.96
CA ALA A 329 -8.86 -13.20 -3.87
C ALA A 329 -7.78 -14.17 -4.34
N GLN A 330 -7.34 -14.00 -5.58
CA GLN A 330 -6.20 -14.69 -6.17
C GLN A 330 -4.98 -13.80 -6.10
N TYR A 331 -3.82 -14.40 -5.84
CA TYR A 331 -2.55 -13.68 -5.82
C TYR A 331 -1.63 -14.26 -6.87
N VAL A 332 -1.05 -13.36 -7.65
CA VAL A 332 -0.16 -13.66 -8.77
C VAL A 332 1.10 -12.83 -8.65
N ALA A 333 2.14 -13.20 -9.35
CA ALA A 333 3.39 -12.47 -9.31
C ALA A 333 3.85 -12.07 -10.72
N ILE A 334 4.43 -10.89 -10.82
CA ILE A 334 4.93 -10.26 -12.07
C ILE A 334 6.42 -9.97 -11.89
N THR A 335 7.21 -10.33 -12.90
CA THR A 335 8.67 -10.08 -12.92
C THR A 335 8.99 -8.60 -13.15
N ASP A 336 10.21 -8.20 -12.76
CA ASP A 336 10.75 -6.84 -12.99
C ASP A 336 10.67 -6.45 -14.46
N LYS A 337 10.99 -7.39 -15.36
CA LYS A 337 10.92 -7.14 -16.81
C LYS A 337 9.49 -6.86 -17.27
N GLU A 338 8.53 -7.66 -16.85
CA GLU A 338 7.12 -7.47 -17.21
C GLU A 338 6.56 -6.16 -16.67
N ALA A 339 6.94 -5.80 -15.45
CA ALA A 339 6.56 -4.52 -14.84
C ALA A 339 7.15 -3.34 -15.64
N LEU A 340 8.41 -3.42 -16.06
CA LEU A 340 9.06 -2.38 -16.86
C LEU A 340 8.45 -2.28 -18.28
N ASP A 341 8.14 -3.40 -18.92
CA ASP A 341 7.44 -3.43 -20.20
C ASP A 341 6.05 -2.75 -20.10
N ALA A 342 5.32 -2.99 -19.02
CA ALA A 342 4.01 -2.37 -18.75
C ALA A 342 4.13 -0.88 -18.42
N PHE A 343 5.17 -0.46 -17.69
CA PHE A 343 5.50 0.94 -17.45
C PHE A 343 5.62 1.70 -18.79
N HIS A 344 6.42 1.17 -19.71
CA HIS A 344 6.59 1.77 -21.03
C HIS A 344 5.33 1.73 -21.88
N MET A 345 4.60 0.61 -21.83
CA MET A 345 3.36 0.47 -22.62
C MET A 345 2.34 1.51 -22.20
N LEU A 346 2.04 1.65 -20.91
CA LEU A 346 1.07 2.62 -20.42
C LEU A 346 1.51 4.05 -20.71
N THR A 347 2.80 4.34 -20.49
CA THR A 347 3.38 5.66 -20.77
C THR A 347 3.23 6.05 -22.24
N LYS A 348 3.55 5.13 -23.17
CA LYS A 348 3.53 5.43 -24.63
C LYS A 348 2.11 5.44 -25.21
N VAL A 349 1.18 4.65 -24.66
CA VAL A 349 -0.14 4.46 -25.24
C VAL A 349 -1.17 5.42 -24.63
N GLU A 350 -1.09 5.67 -23.32
CA GLU A 350 -2.06 6.54 -22.62
C GLU A 350 -1.45 7.87 -22.14
N GLY A 351 -0.14 8.05 -22.27
CA GLY A 351 0.51 9.26 -21.73
C GLY A 351 0.51 9.32 -20.21
N ILE A 352 0.37 8.17 -19.54
CA ILE A 352 0.33 8.05 -18.09
C ILE A 352 1.59 7.34 -17.61
N LEU A 353 2.36 8.01 -16.75
CA LEU A 353 3.59 7.49 -16.17
C LEU A 353 3.29 6.81 -14.82
N PRO A 354 3.14 5.48 -14.76
CA PRO A 354 2.80 4.78 -13.54
C PRO A 354 4.03 4.64 -12.63
N ALA A 355 3.84 4.57 -11.31
CA ALA A 355 4.88 4.08 -10.42
C ALA A 355 5.24 2.62 -10.75
N LEU A 356 6.47 2.20 -10.49
CA LEU A 356 6.90 0.81 -10.72
C LEU A 356 6.06 -0.19 -9.91
N GLU A 357 5.57 0.20 -8.74
CA GLU A 357 4.58 -0.56 -7.98
C GLU A 357 3.32 -0.83 -8.81
N SER A 358 2.73 0.23 -9.33
CA SER A 358 1.50 0.16 -10.14
C SER A 358 1.71 -0.59 -11.46
N SER A 359 2.92 -0.53 -12.00
CA SER A 359 3.30 -1.20 -13.24
C SER A 359 3.17 -2.73 -13.15
N HIS A 360 3.36 -3.32 -11.95
CA HIS A 360 3.09 -4.74 -11.73
C HIS A 360 1.60 -5.07 -11.92
N ALA A 361 0.71 -4.24 -11.36
CA ALA A 361 -0.73 -4.41 -11.55
C ALA A 361 -1.15 -4.20 -13.00
N VAL A 362 -0.57 -3.22 -13.69
CA VAL A 362 -0.82 -2.96 -15.12
C VAL A 362 -0.34 -4.13 -15.97
N ALA A 363 0.83 -4.72 -15.67
CA ALA A 363 1.37 -5.87 -16.40
C ALA A 363 0.43 -7.08 -16.33
N TYR A 364 -0.08 -7.40 -15.14
CA TYR A 364 -1.08 -8.47 -15.02
C TYR A 364 -2.40 -8.11 -15.69
N GLY A 365 -2.84 -6.86 -15.57
CA GLY A 365 -4.05 -6.37 -16.22
C GLY A 365 -4.00 -6.48 -17.75
N ILE A 366 -2.84 -6.24 -18.36
CA ILE A 366 -2.61 -6.43 -19.79
C ILE A 366 -2.77 -7.91 -20.17
N LYS A 367 -2.18 -8.83 -19.40
CA LYS A 367 -2.31 -10.27 -19.64
C LYS A 367 -3.78 -10.72 -19.54
N LEU A 368 -4.42 -10.37 -18.43
CA LEU A 368 -5.80 -10.76 -18.17
C LEU A 368 -6.76 -10.17 -19.23
N ALA A 369 -6.56 -8.93 -19.65
CA ALA A 369 -7.40 -8.30 -20.67
C ALA A 369 -7.32 -9.03 -22.01
N GLN A 370 -6.17 -9.56 -22.40
CA GLN A 370 -6.01 -10.33 -23.64
C GLN A 370 -6.71 -11.69 -23.60
N GLU A 371 -6.88 -12.26 -22.40
CA GLU A 371 -7.58 -13.55 -22.18
C GLU A 371 -9.10 -13.39 -22.08
N MET A 372 -9.56 -12.21 -21.69
CA MET A 372 -10.99 -11.91 -21.51
C MET A 372 -11.61 -11.34 -22.78
N SER A 373 -12.93 -11.55 -22.93
CA SER A 373 -13.67 -11.02 -24.07
C SER A 373 -13.88 -9.50 -23.99
N LYS A 374 -14.07 -8.83 -25.14
CA LYS A 374 -14.16 -7.36 -25.28
C LYS A 374 -15.27 -6.69 -24.47
N ASN A 375 -16.29 -7.44 -24.07
CA ASN A 375 -17.42 -6.94 -23.27
C ASN A 375 -17.17 -7.05 -21.76
N LYS A 376 -16.02 -7.52 -21.36
CA LYS A 376 -15.58 -7.60 -19.97
C LYS A 376 -14.83 -6.34 -19.56
N ASN A 377 -14.85 -6.05 -18.26
CA ASN A 377 -14.30 -4.81 -17.70
C ASN A 377 -13.41 -5.09 -16.51
N ILE A 378 -12.22 -4.51 -16.51
CA ILE A 378 -11.21 -4.65 -15.47
C ILE A 378 -10.94 -3.28 -14.85
N ILE A 379 -10.94 -3.18 -13.52
CA ILE A 379 -10.44 -2.00 -12.82
C ILE A 379 -9.05 -2.30 -12.27
N ILE A 380 -8.06 -1.48 -12.64
CA ILE A 380 -6.69 -1.52 -12.09
C ILE A 380 -6.50 -0.30 -11.18
N ASN A 381 -6.03 -0.52 -9.95
CA ASN A 381 -5.66 0.57 -9.06
C ASN A 381 -4.28 1.15 -9.48
N LEU A 382 -4.26 2.32 -10.08
CA LEU A 382 -3.05 3.05 -10.39
C LEU A 382 -2.59 3.80 -9.13
N SER A 383 -1.92 3.09 -8.24
CA SER A 383 -1.70 3.45 -6.85
C SER A 383 -0.74 4.62 -6.63
N GLY A 384 0.08 4.97 -7.63
CA GLY A 384 1.01 6.09 -7.59
C GLY A 384 1.60 6.43 -8.95
N ARG A 385 2.18 7.65 -9.06
CA ARG A 385 2.83 8.13 -10.26
C ARG A 385 4.32 7.82 -10.29
N GLY A 386 4.86 7.69 -11.52
CA GLY A 386 6.21 7.21 -11.78
C GLY A 386 7.31 8.26 -11.77
N ASP A 387 7.02 9.53 -11.48
CA ASP A 387 8.07 10.59 -11.47
C ASP A 387 9.23 10.27 -10.54
N LYS A 388 8.98 9.56 -9.45
CA LYS A 388 10.01 9.12 -8.50
C LYS A 388 10.93 8.02 -9.04
N ASP A 389 10.49 7.30 -10.07
CA ASP A 389 11.15 6.10 -10.59
C ASP A 389 11.95 6.35 -11.87
N ILE A 390 11.88 7.57 -12.43
CA ILE A 390 12.51 7.94 -13.71
C ILE A 390 14.01 7.63 -13.68
N HIS A 391 14.72 7.98 -12.59
CA HIS A 391 16.15 7.70 -12.48
C HIS A 391 16.44 6.20 -12.45
N THR A 392 15.65 5.42 -11.70
CA THR A 392 15.80 3.95 -11.64
C THR A 392 15.56 3.31 -13.01
N VAL A 393 14.53 3.76 -13.73
CA VAL A 393 14.23 3.25 -15.09
C VAL A 393 15.36 3.61 -16.05
N ALA A 394 15.84 4.85 -16.03
CA ALA A 394 16.92 5.29 -16.87
C ALA A 394 18.24 4.53 -16.61
N GLU A 395 18.58 4.32 -15.33
CA GLU A 395 19.76 3.53 -14.95
C GLU A 395 19.70 2.10 -15.50
N ILE A 396 18.53 1.45 -15.39
CA ILE A 396 18.31 0.09 -15.93
C ILE A 396 18.46 0.08 -17.46
N GLU A 397 18.05 1.15 -18.14
CA GLU A 397 18.13 1.29 -19.61
C GLU A 397 19.49 1.81 -20.08
N GLY A 398 20.43 2.11 -19.16
CA GLY A 398 21.74 2.64 -19.49
C GLY A 398 21.70 4.08 -20.00
N ILE A 399 20.70 4.87 -19.58
CA ILE A 399 20.55 6.29 -19.94
C ILE A 399 21.15 7.13 -18.80
N GLU A 400 22.09 8.00 -19.14
CA GLU A 400 22.66 9.00 -18.21
C GLU A 400 21.92 10.33 -18.37
N PHE A 401 21.67 11.03 -17.25
CA PHE A 401 21.09 12.37 -17.19
C PHE A 401 22.16 13.44 -17.03
#